data_8ce538ae8369aa580608d43dce390f3b
#
_entry.id   8ce538ae8369aa580608d43dce390f3b
#
_cell.length_a   1.000
_cell.length_b   1.000
_cell.length_c   1.000
_cell.angle_alpha   90.00
_cell.angle_beta   90.00
_cell.angle_gamma   90.00
#
_symmetry.space_group_name_H-M   'P 1'
#
loop_
_entity.id
_entity.type
_entity.pdbx_description
1 polymer ?
#
loop_
_entity_poly.entity_id
_entity_poly.type
_entity_poly.pdbx_seq_one_letter_code
_entity_poly.pdbx_strand_id
1 'polypeptide(L)'
;MSRFSGISRLAMGVGMTCLALSAAQANTMQTQSPSVEKESFGQLPDGRKVEAYHLRNGHGIDMKVITYGGIITSLRTPDAEGEWADVVLGFDNLADYRSEAYRQSNPYFGALIGRYGNRIAEGRFTLDGTTHELATNDGANHLHGGERGFDKRLWTAAPFENDSEVGVELTYVSEDGEEGYPGRLETHVTYTLTADDEVIIDYHATTDKATPV
;
A
#
# COMPACT_ATOMS: atom_id res chain seq x y z
N MET A 1 -73.73 -11.69 70.29
CA MET A 1 -73.80 -10.23 70.01
C MET A 1 -72.76 -9.84 68.99
N SER A 2 -73.24 -9.16 68.06
CA SER A 2 -72.61 -8.26 67.07
C SER A 2 -71.92 -8.87 65.83
N ARG A 3 -72.57 -8.72 64.73
CA ARG A 3 -72.19 -8.80 63.32
C ARG A 3 -71.13 -7.82 63.00
N PHE A 4 -70.29 -8.09 62.03
CA PHE A 4 -70.09 -7.11 60.90
C PHE A 4 -69.48 -7.81 59.63
N SER A 5 -70.10 -7.53 58.55
CA SER A 5 -69.89 -7.83 57.16
C SER A 5 -68.70 -7.08 56.60
N GLY A 6 -67.89 -7.70 55.77
CA GLY A 6 -66.82 -7.06 55.03
C GLY A 6 -66.79 -7.54 53.59
N ILE A 7 -67.10 -6.67 52.67
CA ILE A 7 -67.28 -6.81 51.24
C ILE A 7 -65.92 -7.11 50.54
N SER A 8 -65.85 -8.17 49.77
CA SER A 8 -64.75 -8.46 48.87
C SER A 8 -64.83 -7.57 47.64
N ARG A 9 -63.78 -6.83 47.36
CA ARG A 9 -63.62 -6.09 46.10
C ARG A 9 -62.57 -6.83 45.25
N LEU A 10 -63.05 -7.35 44.12
CA LEU A 10 -62.26 -7.94 43.06
C LEU A 10 -61.56 -6.80 42.28
N ALA A 11 -60.25 -6.71 42.34
CA ALA A 11 -59.49 -5.78 41.52
C ALA A 11 -59.00 -6.51 40.24
N MET A 12 -59.57 -6.15 39.12
CA MET A 12 -59.06 -6.52 37.78
C MET A 12 -57.73 -5.80 37.53
N GLY A 13 -56.63 -6.53 37.53
CA GLY A 13 -55.34 -6.06 37.05
C GLY A 13 -55.28 -6.07 35.51
N VAL A 14 -55.27 -4.87 34.94
CA VAL A 14 -54.98 -4.71 33.51
C VAL A 14 -53.49 -4.93 33.31
N GLY A 15 -53.16 -6.07 32.69
CA GLY A 15 -51.78 -6.38 32.28
C GLY A 15 -51.37 -5.50 31.10
N MET A 16 -50.48 -4.57 31.36
CA MET A 16 -49.87 -3.73 30.33
C MET A 16 -48.66 -4.46 29.76
N THR A 17 -48.87 -5.11 28.60
CA THR A 17 -47.81 -5.79 27.86
C THR A 17 -46.94 -4.69 27.18
N CYS A 18 -45.78 -4.41 27.75
CA CYS A 18 -44.77 -3.61 27.08
C CYS A 18 -44.15 -4.46 25.94
N LEU A 19 -44.56 -4.16 24.69
CA LEU A 19 -43.79 -4.56 23.53
C LEU A 19 -42.49 -3.74 23.52
N ALA A 20 -41.39 -4.38 23.87
CA ALA A 20 -40.08 -3.83 23.62
C ALA A 20 -39.79 -3.94 22.11
N LEU A 21 -39.92 -2.84 21.37
CA LEU A 21 -39.35 -2.70 20.04
C LEU A 21 -37.81 -2.65 20.23
N SER A 22 -37.13 -3.73 19.94
CA SER A 22 -35.70 -3.70 19.70
C SER A 22 -35.47 -3.02 18.35
N ALA A 23 -35.15 -1.73 18.38
CA ALA A 23 -34.59 -1.04 17.23
C ALA A 23 -33.21 -1.67 16.96
N ALA A 24 -33.11 -2.48 15.90
CA ALA A 24 -31.84 -2.83 15.34
C ALA A 24 -31.17 -1.51 14.90
N GLN A 25 -30.14 -1.10 15.61
CA GLN A 25 -29.29 -0.01 15.18
C GLN A 25 -28.55 -0.52 13.93
N ALA A 26 -29.03 -0.13 12.76
CA ALA A 26 -28.23 -0.22 11.55
C ALA A 26 -26.99 0.65 11.81
N ASN A 27 -25.85 -0.02 11.92
CA ASN A 27 -24.55 0.64 11.99
C ASN A 27 -24.34 1.27 10.61
N THR A 28 -24.79 2.50 10.41
CA THR A 28 -24.46 3.27 9.21
C THR A 28 -22.94 3.46 9.27
N MET A 29 -22.20 2.72 8.45
CA MET A 29 -20.81 3.05 8.15
C MET A 29 -20.82 4.53 7.74
N GLN A 30 -20.27 5.39 8.58
CA GLN A 30 -20.01 6.77 8.21
C GLN A 30 -18.93 6.71 7.12
N THR A 31 -19.33 6.95 5.88
CA THR A 31 -18.37 7.17 4.79
C THR A 31 -17.54 8.39 5.18
N GLN A 32 -16.27 8.15 5.42
CA GLN A 32 -15.29 9.22 5.64
C GLN A 32 -14.85 9.74 4.26
N SER A 33 -14.45 10.99 4.18
CA SER A 33 -13.83 11.50 2.95
C SER A 33 -12.51 10.74 2.69
N PRO A 34 -12.14 10.55 1.42
CA PRO A 34 -10.82 10.06 1.09
C PRO A 34 -9.74 10.91 1.78
N SER A 35 -8.66 10.29 2.21
CA SER A 35 -7.60 11.01 2.94
C SER A 35 -6.24 10.38 2.71
N VAL A 36 -5.20 11.23 2.69
CA VAL A 36 -3.80 10.80 2.74
C VAL A 36 -3.15 11.31 4.02
N GLU A 37 -2.52 10.42 4.75
CA GLU A 37 -1.77 10.73 5.97
C GLU A 37 -0.32 10.31 5.80
N LYS A 38 0.60 11.23 6.14
CA LYS A 38 2.04 10.98 6.06
C LYS A 38 2.61 10.73 7.45
N GLU A 39 3.43 9.68 7.58
CA GLU A 39 4.17 9.37 8.80
C GLU A 39 5.65 9.04 8.54
N SER A 40 6.45 8.98 9.60
CA SER A 40 7.83 8.49 9.51
C SER A 40 7.84 6.97 9.52
N PHE A 41 8.45 6.34 8.50
CA PHE A 41 8.66 4.90 8.48
C PHE A 41 10.05 4.48 8.95
N GLY A 42 10.98 5.44 9.08
CA GLY A 42 12.32 5.21 9.56
C GLY A 42 13.37 6.08 8.88
N GLN A 43 14.63 5.70 9.05
CA GLN A 43 15.77 6.44 8.50
C GLN A 43 16.82 5.49 7.94
N LEU A 44 17.37 5.85 6.78
CA LEU A 44 18.48 5.15 6.17
C LEU A 44 19.79 5.45 6.92
N PRO A 45 20.85 4.62 6.79
CA PRO A 45 22.13 4.86 7.48
C PRO A 45 22.80 6.17 7.13
N ASP A 46 22.51 6.73 5.95
CA ASP A 46 23.02 8.01 5.49
C ASP A 46 22.21 9.22 6.02
N GLY A 47 21.23 8.97 6.89
CA GLY A 47 20.40 9.99 7.51
C GLY A 47 19.16 10.39 6.71
N ARG A 48 18.96 9.91 5.49
CA ARG A 48 17.74 10.20 4.71
C ARG A 48 16.52 9.52 5.34
N LYS A 49 15.43 10.28 5.43
CA LYS A 49 14.18 9.80 6.01
C LYS A 49 13.41 8.96 4.99
N VAL A 50 12.81 7.87 5.47
CA VAL A 50 11.81 7.09 4.74
C VAL A 50 10.45 7.46 5.30
N GLU A 51 9.53 7.85 4.42
CA GLU A 51 8.18 8.26 4.75
C GLU A 51 7.20 7.18 4.32
N ALA A 52 6.10 7.04 5.06
CA ALA A 52 4.95 6.23 4.68
C ALA A 52 3.75 7.13 4.42
N TYR A 53 2.95 6.75 3.44
CA TYR A 53 1.70 7.39 3.07
C TYR A 53 0.57 6.39 3.22
N HIS A 54 -0.38 6.72 4.11
CA HIS A 54 -1.62 5.97 4.29
C HIS A 54 -2.68 6.59 3.41
N LEU A 55 -3.17 5.83 2.45
CA LEU A 55 -4.23 6.21 1.51
C LEU A 55 -5.51 5.52 1.95
N ARG A 56 -6.57 6.28 2.25
CA ARG A 56 -7.88 5.76 2.67
C ARG A 56 -8.96 6.31 1.76
N ASN A 57 -9.77 5.44 1.18
CA ASN A 57 -10.81 5.87 0.24
C ASN A 57 -12.13 6.30 0.90
N GLY A 58 -12.22 6.28 2.23
CA GLY A 58 -13.45 6.60 2.95
C GLY A 58 -14.47 5.47 3.03
N HIS A 59 -14.31 4.39 2.28
CA HIS A 59 -15.12 3.18 2.31
C HIS A 59 -14.49 2.05 3.13
N GLY A 60 -13.31 2.31 3.70
CA GLY A 60 -12.59 1.41 4.58
C GLY A 60 -11.34 0.79 3.99
N ILE A 61 -11.12 0.80 2.66
CA ILE A 61 -9.86 0.33 2.08
C ILE A 61 -8.74 1.26 2.52
N ASP A 62 -7.66 0.65 3.00
CA ASP A 62 -6.46 1.34 3.50
C ASP A 62 -5.23 0.73 2.80
N MET A 63 -4.46 1.56 2.12
CA MET A 63 -3.21 1.19 1.47
C MET A 63 -2.06 2.02 2.05
N LYS A 64 -0.98 1.35 2.42
CA LYS A 64 0.24 2.01 2.91
C LYS A 64 1.36 1.85 1.90
N VAL A 65 1.94 2.99 1.46
CA VAL A 65 3.07 3.05 0.53
C VAL A 65 4.23 3.77 1.19
N ILE A 66 5.46 3.24 1.04
CA ILE A 66 6.67 3.87 1.59
C ILE A 66 7.57 4.39 0.47
N THR A 67 8.33 5.45 0.77
CA THR A 67 9.27 6.05 -0.19
C THR A 67 10.52 5.20 -0.45
N TYR A 68 10.85 4.22 0.37
CA TYR A 68 11.91 3.25 0.09
C TYR A 68 11.38 2.16 -0.81
N GLY A 69 11.92 2.06 -2.03
CA GLY A 69 11.52 1.08 -3.03
C GLY A 69 10.12 1.27 -3.61
N GLY A 70 9.40 2.34 -3.26
CA GLY A 70 8.00 2.53 -3.62
C GLY A 70 7.10 1.39 -3.13
N ILE A 71 7.45 0.80 -2.00
CA ILE A 71 6.85 -0.45 -1.52
C ILE A 71 5.43 -0.21 -1.00
N ILE A 72 4.47 -1.00 -1.50
CA ILE A 72 3.18 -1.18 -0.81
C ILE A 72 3.45 -2.12 0.36
N THR A 73 3.38 -1.61 1.60
CA THR A 73 3.64 -2.40 2.81
C THR A 73 2.40 -3.00 3.42
N SER A 74 1.21 -2.49 3.05
CA SER A 74 -0.09 -2.96 3.51
C SER A 74 -1.16 -2.57 2.51
N LEU A 75 -2.11 -3.47 2.28
CA LEU A 75 -3.37 -3.23 1.57
C LEU A 75 -4.47 -4.01 2.30
N ARG A 76 -5.30 -3.27 3.03
CA ARG A 76 -6.39 -3.87 3.80
C ARG A 76 -7.69 -3.77 3.04
N THR A 77 -8.33 -4.92 2.85
CA THR A 77 -9.61 -5.06 2.16
C THR A 77 -10.52 -6.00 2.93
N PRO A 78 -11.87 -5.88 2.81
CA PRO A 78 -12.77 -6.86 3.37
C PRO A 78 -12.82 -8.13 2.51
N ASP A 79 -13.05 -9.27 3.15
CA ASP A 79 -13.43 -10.50 2.47
C ASP A 79 -14.94 -10.56 2.19
N ALA A 80 -15.44 -11.69 1.68
CA ALA A 80 -16.85 -11.88 1.36
C ALA A 80 -17.78 -11.86 2.58
N GLU A 81 -17.24 -12.11 3.76
CA GLU A 81 -17.92 -12.07 5.05
C GLU A 81 -17.85 -10.69 5.71
N GLY A 82 -17.08 -9.75 5.13
CA GLY A 82 -16.86 -8.39 5.63
C GLY A 82 -15.74 -8.29 6.68
N GLU A 83 -14.93 -9.33 6.86
CA GLU A 83 -13.78 -9.32 7.75
C GLU A 83 -12.56 -8.69 7.05
N TRP A 84 -11.88 -7.76 7.75
CA TRP A 84 -10.78 -6.99 7.20
C TRP A 84 -9.44 -7.71 7.36
N ALA A 85 -8.73 -7.93 6.26
CA ALA A 85 -7.41 -8.53 6.24
C ALA A 85 -6.42 -7.70 5.40
N ASP A 86 -5.13 -7.81 5.73
CA ASP A 86 -4.05 -7.35 4.85
C ASP A 86 -3.79 -8.43 3.80
N VAL A 87 -3.87 -8.04 2.53
CA VAL A 87 -3.72 -8.97 1.40
C VAL A 87 -2.36 -8.91 0.72
N VAL A 88 -1.43 -8.09 1.22
CA VAL A 88 -0.05 -8.03 0.73
C VAL A 88 0.94 -8.56 1.75
N LEU A 89 2.06 -9.08 1.27
CA LEU A 89 3.18 -9.46 2.12
C LEU A 89 4.08 -8.26 2.35
N GLY A 90 4.47 -8.03 3.60
CA GLY A 90 5.31 -6.90 3.96
C GLY A 90 5.73 -6.90 5.42
N PHE A 91 6.34 -5.79 5.85
CA PHE A 91 6.77 -5.55 7.22
C PHE A 91 6.32 -4.17 7.68
N ASP A 92 6.14 -4.03 8.99
CA ASP A 92 5.69 -2.78 9.62
C ASP A 92 6.83 -1.79 9.90
N ASN A 93 8.07 -2.14 9.56
CA ASN A 93 9.22 -1.30 9.83
C ASN A 93 10.32 -1.43 8.76
N LEU A 94 11.11 -0.37 8.60
CA LEU A 94 12.18 -0.29 7.62
C LEU A 94 13.33 -1.28 7.89
N ALA A 95 13.58 -1.62 9.15
CA ALA A 95 14.70 -2.48 9.53
C ALA A 95 14.56 -3.89 8.93
N ASP A 96 13.34 -4.44 8.91
CA ASP A 96 13.08 -5.76 8.36
C ASP A 96 13.24 -5.80 6.83
N TYR A 97 12.78 -4.77 6.09
CA TYR A 97 13.06 -4.64 4.65
C TYR A 97 14.55 -4.52 4.33
N ARG A 98 15.36 -4.09 5.29
CA ARG A 98 16.81 -3.93 5.16
C ARG A 98 17.61 -4.99 5.89
N SER A 99 16.95 -5.96 6.52
CA SER A 99 17.60 -7.07 7.21
C SER A 99 18.45 -7.90 6.24
N GLU A 100 19.47 -8.55 6.76
CA GLU A 100 20.32 -9.43 5.95
C GLU A 100 19.52 -10.61 5.37
N ALA A 101 18.63 -11.20 6.18
CA ALA A 101 17.78 -12.31 5.75
C ALA A 101 16.86 -11.92 4.58
N TYR A 102 16.21 -10.74 4.65
CA TYR A 102 15.39 -10.25 3.56
C TYR A 102 16.21 -10.00 2.28
N ARG A 103 17.37 -9.36 2.41
CA ARG A 103 18.24 -9.05 1.25
C ARG A 103 18.86 -10.28 0.61
N GLN A 104 19.14 -11.32 1.38
CA GLN A 104 19.64 -12.59 0.83
C GLN A 104 18.59 -13.34 0.02
N SER A 105 17.34 -13.37 0.51
CA SER A 105 16.21 -13.98 -0.20
C SER A 105 15.63 -13.07 -1.27
N ASN A 106 15.65 -11.78 -1.02
CA ASN A 106 15.16 -10.67 -1.83
C ASN A 106 13.82 -10.95 -2.54
N PRO A 107 12.73 -11.17 -1.80
CA PRO A 107 11.43 -11.57 -2.36
C PRO A 107 10.67 -10.41 -3.02
N TYR A 108 11.19 -9.18 -2.95
CA TYR A 108 10.63 -7.96 -3.57
C TYR A 108 9.18 -7.65 -3.16
N PHE A 109 8.78 -7.95 -1.92
CA PHE A 109 7.42 -7.74 -1.45
C PHE A 109 6.95 -6.31 -1.71
N GLY A 110 5.87 -6.16 -2.50
CA GLY A 110 5.22 -4.90 -2.81
C GLY A 110 6.07 -3.84 -3.51
N ALA A 111 7.31 -4.15 -3.92
CA ALA A 111 8.29 -3.19 -4.39
C ALA A 111 8.15 -2.83 -5.87
N LEU A 112 8.55 -1.59 -6.21
CA LEU A 112 8.76 -1.18 -7.59
C LEU A 112 9.99 -1.86 -8.17
N ILE A 113 9.84 -2.45 -9.36
CA ILE A 113 10.89 -3.16 -10.07
C ILE A 113 11.40 -2.31 -11.23
N GLY A 114 12.69 -2.16 -11.32
CA GLY A 114 13.34 -1.39 -12.39
C GLY A 114 14.87 -1.31 -12.19
N ARG A 115 15.60 -0.87 -13.28
CA ARG A 115 15.00 -0.40 -14.55
C ARG A 115 14.26 -1.49 -15.30
N TYR A 116 14.91 -2.66 -15.53
CA TYR A 116 14.35 -3.77 -16.29
C TYR A 116 13.77 -4.83 -15.35
N GLY A 117 12.51 -5.20 -15.57
CA GLY A 117 11.83 -6.26 -14.82
C GLY A 117 12.24 -7.64 -15.29
N ASN A 118 12.37 -8.59 -14.35
CA ASN A 118 12.79 -9.96 -14.59
C ASN A 118 14.27 -10.05 -15.05
N ARG A 119 14.66 -10.96 -15.96
CA ARG A 119 16.05 -11.33 -16.20
C ARG A 119 16.60 -10.84 -17.54
N ILE A 120 17.86 -10.41 -17.51
CA ILE A 120 18.69 -10.24 -18.69
C ILE A 120 19.76 -11.34 -18.65
N ALA A 121 19.73 -12.24 -19.64
CA ALA A 121 20.64 -13.37 -19.73
C ALA A 121 22.11 -12.92 -19.76
N GLU A 122 22.95 -13.63 -19.00
CA GLU A 122 24.40 -13.38 -18.89
C GLU A 122 24.75 -11.94 -18.42
N GLY A 123 23.79 -11.19 -17.85
CA GLY A 123 24.00 -9.82 -17.40
C GLY A 123 24.46 -8.87 -18.52
N ARG A 124 24.05 -9.09 -19.76
CA ARG A 124 24.47 -8.22 -20.87
C ARG A 124 23.42 -8.11 -21.97
N PHE A 125 23.42 -6.98 -22.65
CA PHE A 125 22.61 -6.75 -23.84
C PHE A 125 23.36 -5.85 -24.82
N THR A 126 23.00 -5.92 -26.10
CA THR A 126 23.52 -5.02 -27.12
C THR A 126 22.43 -4.09 -27.60
N LEU A 127 22.70 -2.78 -27.55
CA LEU A 127 21.79 -1.72 -27.99
C LEU A 127 22.58 -0.76 -28.89
N ASP A 128 22.06 -0.49 -30.10
CA ASP A 128 22.69 0.39 -31.09
C ASP A 128 24.16 0.06 -31.37
N GLY A 129 24.51 -1.25 -31.40
CA GLY A 129 25.86 -1.75 -31.66
C GLY A 129 26.81 -1.70 -30.45
N THR A 130 26.37 -1.16 -29.30
CA THR A 130 27.15 -1.12 -28.06
C THR A 130 26.68 -2.21 -27.12
N THR A 131 27.63 -3.01 -26.59
CA THR A 131 27.33 -3.99 -25.56
C THR A 131 27.44 -3.36 -24.18
N HIS A 132 26.41 -3.54 -23.38
CA HIS A 132 26.32 -3.10 -21.98
C HIS A 132 26.44 -4.29 -21.07
N GLU A 133 27.32 -4.17 -20.09
CA GLU A 133 27.54 -5.20 -19.04
C GLU A 133 26.83 -4.76 -17.77
N LEU A 134 26.04 -5.67 -17.17
CA LEU A 134 25.26 -5.48 -15.96
C LEU A 134 25.74 -6.43 -14.87
N ALA A 135 25.45 -6.11 -13.61
CA ALA A 135 25.70 -7.02 -12.49
C ALA A 135 24.92 -8.34 -12.66
N THR A 136 25.56 -9.47 -12.40
CA THR A 136 24.95 -10.80 -12.38
C THR A 136 24.51 -11.14 -10.94
N ASN A 137 23.38 -10.58 -10.51
CA ASN A 137 22.85 -10.72 -9.16
C ASN A 137 21.90 -11.92 -8.98
N ASP A 138 21.75 -12.76 -10.02
CA ASP A 138 20.97 -14.00 -9.99
C ASP A 138 21.68 -15.11 -10.78
N GLY A 139 22.67 -15.74 -10.17
CA GLY A 139 23.54 -16.71 -10.83
C GLY A 139 24.32 -16.08 -11.97
N ALA A 140 24.09 -16.53 -13.21
CA ALA A 140 24.71 -15.95 -14.39
C ALA A 140 23.91 -14.78 -14.99
N ASN A 141 22.74 -14.43 -14.43
CA ASN A 141 21.83 -13.46 -15.00
C ASN A 141 21.78 -12.18 -14.18
N HIS A 142 21.38 -11.10 -14.83
CA HIS A 142 20.92 -9.90 -14.17
C HIS A 142 19.42 -10.03 -13.85
N LEU A 143 18.99 -9.59 -12.68
CA LEU A 143 17.61 -9.69 -12.20
C LEU A 143 17.13 -8.36 -11.64
N HIS A 144 15.92 -7.94 -12.04
CA HIS A 144 15.15 -6.86 -11.43
C HIS A 144 15.91 -5.55 -11.23
N GLY A 145 16.75 -5.16 -12.20
CA GLY A 145 17.46 -3.88 -12.15
C GLY A 145 18.77 -3.89 -11.37
N GLY A 146 19.24 -5.07 -10.91
CA GLY A 146 20.58 -5.24 -10.37
C GLY A 146 20.68 -5.34 -8.85
N GLU A 147 21.87 -5.12 -8.33
CA GLU A 147 22.18 -5.18 -6.90
C GLU A 147 21.41 -4.15 -6.08
N ARG A 148 21.22 -2.98 -6.66
CA ARG A 148 20.50 -1.86 -6.07
C ARG A 148 19.48 -1.29 -7.04
N GLY A 149 18.53 -2.14 -7.47
CA GLY A 149 17.42 -1.73 -8.32
C GLY A 149 16.44 -0.77 -7.65
N PHE A 150 15.34 -0.46 -8.31
CA PHE A 150 14.32 0.50 -7.86
C PHE A 150 13.73 0.15 -6.48
N ASP A 151 13.67 -1.14 -6.15
CA ASP A 151 13.23 -1.68 -4.86
C ASP A 151 14.08 -1.22 -3.66
N LYS A 152 15.30 -0.71 -3.90
CA LYS A 152 16.25 -0.28 -2.88
C LYS A 152 16.59 1.22 -2.98
N ARG A 153 15.85 1.97 -3.78
CA ARG A 153 16.03 3.42 -3.96
C ARG A 153 15.06 4.19 -3.08
N LEU A 154 15.47 5.41 -2.73
CA LEU A 154 14.59 6.35 -2.05
C LEU A 154 13.93 7.24 -3.09
N TRP A 155 12.62 7.17 -3.17
CA TRP A 155 11.78 7.93 -4.08
C TRP A 155 11.33 9.24 -3.43
N THR A 156 11.16 10.27 -4.23
CA THR A 156 10.47 11.50 -3.81
C THR A 156 8.98 11.29 -3.95
N ALA A 157 8.19 11.79 -3.01
CA ALA A 157 6.75 11.57 -2.99
C ALA A 157 5.97 12.89 -3.00
N ALA A 158 4.89 12.94 -3.77
CA ALA A 158 3.90 14.00 -3.83
C ALA A 158 2.51 13.41 -3.63
N PRO A 159 1.92 13.52 -2.42
CA PRO A 159 0.57 13.05 -2.17
C PRO A 159 -0.48 13.97 -2.78
N PHE A 160 -1.65 13.42 -3.09
CA PHE A 160 -2.82 14.16 -3.55
C PHE A 160 -4.10 13.52 -3.01
N GLU A 161 -5.15 14.34 -2.88
CA GLU A 161 -6.49 13.90 -2.49
C GLU A 161 -7.55 14.81 -3.10
N ASN A 162 -8.70 14.24 -3.42
CA ASN A 162 -9.92 14.95 -3.82
C ASN A 162 -11.15 14.13 -3.42
N ASP A 163 -12.34 14.53 -3.81
CA ASP A 163 -13.61 13.89 -3.41
C ASP A 163 -13.78 12.45 -3.94
N SER A 164 -13.04 12.04 -4.99
CA SER A 164 -13.21 10.77 -5.68
C SER A 164 -12.00 9.82 -5.56
N GLU A 165 -10.85 10.33 -5.13
CA GLU A 165 -9.62 9.54 -5.11
C GLU A 165 -8.58 10.14 -4.18
N VAL A 166 -7.67 9.30 -3.73
CA VAL A 166 -6.50 9.65 -2.94
C VAL A 166 -5.29 8.91 -3.48
N GLY A 167 -4.13 9.54 -3.44
CA GLY A 167 -2.95 8.88 -3.99
C GLY A 167 -1.62 9.53 -3.61
N VAL A 168 -0.56 8.92 -4.15
CA VAL A 168 0.80 9.44 -4.05
C VAL A 168 1.54 9.19 -5.36
N GLU A 169 2.10 10.26 -5.94
CA GLU A 169 3.07 10.13 -7.03
C GLU A 169 4.46 9.97 -6.44
N LEU A 170 5.18 8.95 -6.88
CA LEU A 170 6.57 8.69 -6.56
C LEU A 170 7.45 8.98 -7.77
N THR A 171 8.52 9.74 -7.57
CA THR A 171 9.48 10.07 -8.63
C THR A 171 10.86 9.58 -8.24
N TYR A 172 11.55 8.93 -9.19
CA TYR A 172 12.95 8.56 -9.06
C TYR A 172 13.70 8.87 -10.36
N VAL A 173 14.90 9.41 -10.21
CA VAL A 173 15.84 9.63 -11.32
C VAL A 173 16.98 8.63 -11.19
N SER A 174 17.06 7.72 -12.16
CA SER A 174 18.16 6.78 -12.30
C SER A 174 19.17 7.38 -13.30
N GLU A 175 20.34 7.73 -12.81
CA GLU A 175 21.36 8.43 -13.61
C GLU A 175 21.98 7.52 -14.69
N ASP A 176 22.56 8.15 -15.74
CA ASP A 176 23.28 7.43 -16.80
C ASP A 176 24.36 6.52 -16.19
N GLY A 177 24.36 5.23 -16.53
CA GLY A 177 25.28 4.24 -16.01
C GLY A 177 24.87 3.57 -14.68
N GLU A 178 23.75 3.97 -14.06
CA GLU A 178 23.26 3.29 -12.87
C GLU A 178 22.99 1.81 -13.16
N GLU A 179 23.56 0.91 -12.34
CA GLU A 179 23.51 -0.55 -12.50
C GLU A 179 23.97 -1.03 -13.90
N GLY A 180 24.71 -0.21 -14.67
CA GLY A 180 25.22 -0.50 -16.01
C GLY A 180 24.29 -0.07 -17.16
N TYR A 181 23.12 0.46 -16.88
CA TYR A 181 22.18 0.87 -17.91
C TYR A 181 22.53 2.23 -18.51
N PRO A 182 22.47 2.40 -19.86
CA PRO A 182 22.70 3.68 -20.50
C PRO A 182 21.54 4.67 -20.32
N GLY A 183 21.86 5.94 -20.33
CA GLY A 183 20.89 7.04 -20.28
C GLY A 183 20.35 7.37 -18.90
N ARG A 184 20.01 8.63 -18.70
CA ARG A 184 19.28 9.11 -17.54
C ARG A 184 17.81 8.76 -17.73
N LEU A 185 17.24 8.01 -16.79
CA LEU A 185 15.84 7.64 -16.79
C LEU A 185 15.13 8.34 -15.63
N GLU A 186 14.12 9.13 -15.92
CA GLU A 186 13.22 9.70 -14.93
C GLU A 186 11.90 8.93 -14.95
N THR A 187 11.55 8.37 -13.80
CA THR A 187 10.38 7.49 -13.64
C THR A 187 9.43 8.08 -12.61
N HIS A 188 8.15 8.15 -12.99
CA HIS A 188 7.03 8.51 -12.13
C HIS A 188 6.14 7.28 -11.97
N VAL A 189 5.76 6.98 -10.75
CA VAL A 189 4.79 5.92 -10.44
C VAL A 189 3.72 6.51 -9.55
N THR A 190 2.48 6.50 -10.02
CA THR A 190 1.34 7.02 -9.27
C THR A 190 0.51 5.87 -8.74
N TYR A 191 0.39 5.81 -7.42
CA TYR A 191 -0.55 4.94 -6.72
C TYR A 191 -1.80 5.73 -6.43
N THR A 192 -2.95 5.26 -6.92
CA THR A 192 -4.26 5.86 -6.68
C THR A 192 -5.19 4.83 -6.07
N LEU A 193 -5.91 5.24 -5.03
CA LEU A 193 -7.02 4.50 -4.44
C LEU A 193 -8.30 5.30 -4.66
N THR A 194 -9.22 4.74 -5.44
CA THR A 194 -10.46 5.43 -5.82
C THR A 194 -11.60 5.20 -4.82
N ALA A 195 -12.63 6.05 -4.88
CA ALA A 195 -13.87 5.86 -4.14
C ALA A 195 -14.66 4.62 -4.59
N ASP A 196 -14.35 4.07 -5.77
CA ASP A 196 -14.96 2.84 -6.31
C ASP A 196 -14.17 1.57 -5.93
N ASP A 197 -13.29 1.67 -4.91
CA ASP A 197 -12.47 0.57 -4.37
C ASP A 197 -11.43 0.01 -5.36
N GLU A 198 -10.98 0.82 -6.32
CA GLU A 198 -9.94 0.44 -7.27
C GLU A 198 -8.57 0.92 -6.78
N VAL A 199 -7.56 0.06 -6.91
CA VAL A 199 -6.14 0.43 -6.82
C VAL A 199 -5.58 0.55 -8.22
N ILE A 200 -5.16 1.76 -8.59
CA ILE A 200 -4.56 2.04 -9.90
C ILE A 200 -3.07 2.32 -9.68
N ILE A 201 -2.22 1.71 -10.52
CA ILE A 201 -0.78 1.93 -10.52
C ILE A 201 -0.36 2.34 -11.93
N ASP A 202 -0.09 3.64 -12.09
CA ASP A 202 0.35 4.20 -13.37
C ASP A 202 1.85 4.39 -13.39
N TYR A 203 2.48 4.04 -14.51
CA TYR A 203 3.92 4.22 -14.75
C TYR A 203 4.13 5.18 -15.93
N HIS A 204 4.94 6.19 -15.70
CA HIS A 204 5.44 7.08 -16.75
C HIS A 204 6.96 7.20 -16.63
N ALA A 205 7.66 7.05 -17.75
CA ALA A 205 9.11 7.20 -17.76
C ALA A 205 9.58 7.96 -18.99
N THR A 206 10.62 8.79 -18.82
CA THR A 206 11.31 9.50 -19.90
C THR A 206 12.81 9.28 -19.79
N THR A 207 13.49 9.26 -20.93
CA THR A 207 14.94 9.04 -20.99
C THR A 207 15.59 9.95 -22.02
N ASP A 208 16.86 10.28 -21.82
CA ASP A 208 17.67 11.05 -22.75
C ASP A 208 18.43 10.20 -23.79
N LYS A 209 18.45 8.86 -23.60
CA LYS A 209 19.08 7.90 -24.52
C LYS A 209 18.25 6.62 -24.59
N ALA A 210 18.41 5.87 -25.67
CA ALA A 210 17.85 4.51 -25.76
C ALA A 210 18.34 3.66 -24.58
N THR A 211 17.41 3.02 -23.87
CA THR A 211 17.67 2.17 -22.70
C THR A 211 16.54 1.16 -22.56
N PRO A 212 16.80 -0.07 -22.08
CA PRO A 212 15.73 -0.99 -21.73
C PRO A 212 15.08 -0.58 -20.40
N VAL A 213 13.74 -0.73 -20.36
CA VAL A 213 12.89 -0.56 -19.17
C VAL A 213 11.84 -1.66 -19.12
#